data_82b4f3b95b0893b461611637da622665
#
_entry.id   82b4f3b95b0893b461611637da622665
#
_cell.length_a   1.000
_cell.length_b   1.000
_cell.length_c   1.000
_cell.angle_alpha   90.00
_cell.angle_beta   90.00
_cell.angle_gamma   90.00
#
_symmetry.space_group_name_H-M   'P 1'
#
loop_
_entity.id
_entity.type
_entity.pdbx_description
1 polymer ?
#
loop_
_entity_poly.entity_id
_entity_poly.type
_entity_poly.pdbx_seq_one_letter_code
_entity_poly.pdbx_strand_id
1 'polypeptide(L)'
;MSHLLSFVRRLACIGALALGAVAAGCGGGGSADIVVVAGPLPLAALNIALTRIGPETVQVDWSDDPFVDTFDVRRDGILLARVQSTTVIDNSVFFDQSYCYQVTGYDRAGDLIAASDRACITIFP
;
A
#
# COMPACT_ATOMS: atom_id res chain seq x y z
N MET A 1 34.75 27.10 9.95
CA MET A 1 34.17 26.84 11.30
C MET A 1 32.76 27.41 11.45
N SER A 2 32.45 28.61 10.97
CA SER A 2 31.11 29.21 11.08
C SER A 2 30.04 28.49 10.29
N HIS A 3 30.37 27.86 9.17
CA HIS A 3 29.41 27.11 8.36
C HIS A 3 29.00 25.77 9.00
N LEU A 4 29.88 25.14 9.75
CA LEU A 4 29.60 23.89 10.43
C LEU A 4 28.62 24.09 11.59
N LEU A 5 28.80 25.15 12.33
CA LEU A 5 27.89 25.51 13.42
C LEU A 5 26.50 25.91 12.93
N SER A 6 26.42 26.55 11.77
CA SER A 6 25.14 26.90 11.15
C SER A 6 24.39 25.65 10.67
N PHE A 7 25.12 24.66 10.17
CA PHE A 7 24.55 23.40 9.71
C PHE A 7 24.00 22.57 10.87
N VAL A 8 24.77 22.47 11.96
CA VAL A 8 24.34 21.73 13.16
C VAL A 8 23.09 22.38 13.77
N ARG A 9 23.02 23.71 13.76
CA ARG A 9 21.87 24.42 14.28
C ARG A 9 20.59 24.16 13.47
N ARG A 10 20.73 24.08 12.15
CA ARG A 10 19.62 23.74 11.26
C ARG A 10 19.16 22.28 11.43
N LEU A 11 20.11 21.37 11.61
CA LEU A 11 19.81 19.96 11.89
C LEU A 11 19.08 19.78 13.21
N ALA A 12 19.46 20.53 14.23
CA ALA A 12 18.81 20.48 15.53
C ALA A 12 17.35 20.94 15.47
N CYS A 13 17.07 21.95 14.65
CA CYS A 13 15.69 22.40 14.42
C CYS A 13 14.86 21.36 13.66
N ILE A 14 15.43 20.72 12.65
CA ILE A 14 14.77 19.66 11.89
C ILE A 14 14.56 18.42 12.77
N GLY A 15 15.54 18.11 13.60
CA GLY A 15 15.42 17.00 14.55
C GLY A 15 14.32 17.22 15.60
N ALA A 16 14.14 18.43 16.04
CA ALA A 16 13.05 18.77 16.96
C ALA A 16 11.67 18.65 16.31
N LEU A 17 11.57 18.91 15.01
CA LEU A 17 10.35 18.72 14.24
C LEU A 17 10.05 17.22 14.03
N ALA A 18 11.08 16.43 13.85
CA ALA A 18 10.93 14.98 13.66
C ALA A 18 10.48 14.23 14.92
N LEU A 19 10.70 14.80 16.09
CA LEU A 19 10.31 14.21 17.37
C LEU A 19 8.88 14.58 17.79
N GLY A 20 8.10 15.23 16.91
CA GLY A 20 6.73 15.61 17.19
C GLY A 20 6.62 16.69 18.26
N ALA A 21 7.73 17.30 18.62
CA ALA A 21 7.68 18.46 19.45
C ALA A 21 6.90 19.52 18.70
N VAL A 22 5.77 19.85 19.25
CA VAL A 22 4.95 20.95 18.80
C VAL A 22 5.89 22.03 18.26
N ALA A 23 5.67 22.41 17.05
CA ALA A 23 6.50 23.32 16.25
C ALA A 23 6.92 24.62 16.93
N ALA A 24 6.69 24.72 18.17
CA ALA A 24 7.08 25.83 19.01
C ALA A 24 8.59 26.06 19.03
N GLY A 25 9.38 25.07 18.52
CA GLY A 25 10.81 25.11 18.70
C GLY A 25 11.60 25.95 17.71
N CYS A 26 11.15 26.14 16.52
CA CYS A 26 12.07 26.64 15.49
C CYS A 26 11.73 27.99 14.94
N GLY A 27 10.87 28.70 15.51
CA GLY A 27 10.51 29.88 14.76
C GLY A 27 10.17 31.12 15.49
N GLY A 28 10.21 31.19 16.73
CA GLY A 28 9.91 32.43 17.44
C GLY A 28 8.80 33.27 16.86
N GLY A 29 8.06 32.76 15.94
CA GLY A 29 6.94 33.42 15.33
C GLY A 29 5.64 32.94 15.92
N GLY A 30 4.82 33.78 16.38
CA GLY A 30 3.56 33.48 17.05
C GLY A 30 2.45 32.91 16.18
N SER A 31 2.70 32.36 15.04
CA SER A 31 1.69 31.62 14.30
C SER A 31 1.71 30.15 14.72
N ALA A 32 0.59 29.70 15.23
CA ALA A 32 0.35 28.29 15.47
C ALA A 32 0.24 27.55 14.15
N ASP A 33 1.38 27.28 13.54
CA ASP A 33 1.44 26.40 12.42
C ASP A 33 1.18 24.99 12.93
N ILE A 34 0.06 24.47 12.56
CA ILE A 34 -0.24 23.07 12.78
C ILE A 34 0.66 22.27 11.87
N VAL A 35 1.75 21.77 12.42
CA VAL A 35 2.52 20.77 11.72
C VAL A 35 1.74 19.47 11.78
N VAL A 36 1.04 19.19 10.74
CA VAL A 36 0.53 17.83 10.53
C VAL A 36 1.73 16.96 10.27
N VAL A 37 2.14 16.21 11.27
CA VAL A 37 3.08 15.10 11.04
C VAL A 37 2.33 14.09 10.18
N ALA A 38 2.60 14.12 8.89
CA ALA A 38 2.12 13.08 8.00
C ALA A 38 2.76 11.76 8.45
N GLY A 39 1.98 10.90 9.05
CA GLY A 39 2.30 9.48 9.14
C GLY A 39 2.39 8.87 7.73
N PRO A 40 2.71 7.58 7.61
CA PRO A 40 2.67 6.91 6.33
C PRO A 40 1.31 7.16 5.66
N LEU A 41 1.32 7.54 4.39
CA LEU A 41 0.10 7.75 3.62
C LEU A 41 -0.75 6.48 3.67
N PRO A 42 -2.07 6.58 3.91
CA PRO A 42 -2.94 5.43 3.85
C PRO A 42 -2.89 4.82 2.46
N LEU A 43 -2.88 3.50 2.38
CA LEU A 43 -2.94 2.78 1.11
C LEU A 43 -4.27 3.08 0.42
N ALA A 44 -4.24 3.27 -0.89
CA ALA A 44 -5.46 3.34 -1.69
C ALA A 44 -6.18 1.98 -1.63
N ALA A 45 -7.49 2.01 -1.48
CA ALA A 45 -8.31 0.81 -1.42
C ALA A 45 -8.58 0.27 -2.82
N LEU A 46 -8.21 -0.98 -3.07
CA LEU A 46 -8.59 -1.72 -4.26
C LEU A 46 -9.82 -2.58 -3.96
N ASN A 47 -10.84 -2.49 -4.79
CA ASN A 47 -12.02 -3.35 -4.69
C ASN A 47 -11.73 -4.67 -5.42
N ILE A 48 -11.79 -5.78 -4.70
CA ILE A 48 -11.55 -7.11 -5.24
C ILE A 48 -12.87 -7.86 -5.43
N ALA A 49 -12.98 -8.61 -6.54
CA ALA A 49 -14.10 -9.49 -6.83
C ALA A 49 -13.57 -10.85 -7.30
N LEU A 50 -14.15 -11.91 -6.76
CA LEU A 50 -13.83 -13.29 -7.12
C LEU A 50 -15.00 -13.89 -7.86
N THR A 51 -14.75 -14.48 -9.02
CA THR A 51 -15.76 -15.15 -9.84
C THR A 51 -15.28 -16.53 -10.23
N ARG A 52 -16.05 -17.54 -9.90
CA ARG A 52 -15.79 -18.87 -10.42
C ARG A 52 -16.23 -18.94 -11.88
N ILE A 53 -15.30 -19.17 -12.79
CA ILE A 53 -15.55 -19.21 -14.24
C ILE A 53 -15.45 -20.62 -14.83
N GLY A 54 -15.08 -21.59 -14.03
CA GLY A 54 -14.97 -22.99 -14.43
C GLY A 54 -14.90 -23.92 -13.22
N PRO A 55 -14.88 -25.23 -13.45
CA PRO A 55 -14.84 -26.21 -12.36
C PRO A 55 -13.71 -25.99 -11.37
N GLU A 56 -12.53 -25.71 -11.88
CA GLU A 56 -11.30 -25.52 -11.11
C GLU A 56 -10.63 -24.19 -11.47
N THR A 57 -11.44 -23.16 -11.73
CA THR A 57 -10.95 -21.88 -12.23
C THR A 57 -11.65 -20.71 -11.56
N VAL A 58 -10.88 -19.82 -11.00
CA VAL A 58 -11.35 -18.57 -10.39
C VAL A 58 -10.74 -17.39 -11.14
N GLN A 59 -11.57 -16.43 -11.49
CA GLN A 59 -11.14 -15.13 -11.98
C GLN A 59 -11.11 -14.16 -10.82
N VAL A 60 -9.99 -13.48 -10.67
CA VAL A 60 -9.77 -12.43 -9.69
C VAL A 60 -9.72 -11.11 -10.43
N ASP A 61 -10.64 -10.21 -10.11
CA ASP A 61 -10.71 -8.86 -10.67
C ASP A 61 -10.56 -7.83 -9.56
N TRP A 62 -10.02 -6.68 -9.89
CA TRP A 62 -9.94 -5.57 -8.95
C TRP A 62 -10.03 -4.22 -9.66
N SER A 63 -10.30 -3.17 -8.88
CA SER A 63 -10.33 -1.81 -9.38
C SER A 63 -8.94 -1.32 -9.74
N ASP A 64 -8.85 -0.51 -10.79
CA ASP A 64 -7.61 0.15 -11.17
C ASP A 64 -7.31 1.36 -10.27
N ASP A 65 -6.04 1.71 -10.19
CA ASP A 65 -5.57 2.95 -9.58
C ASP A 65 -4.52 3.58 -10.50
N PRO A 66 -4.66 4.87 -10.86
CA PRO A 66 -3.80 5.50 -11.87
C PRO A 66 -2.35 5.64 -11.46
N PHE A 67 -2.04 5.51 -10.18
CA PHE A 67 -0.68 5.63 -9.67
C PHE A 67 0.02 4.27 -9.53
N VAL A 68 -0.71 3.19 -9.67
CA VAL A 68 -0.15 1.83 -9.60
C VAL A 68 0.45 1.45 -10.93
N ASP A 69 1.69 0.99 -10.90
CA ASP A 69 2.41 0.45 -12.06
C ASP A 69 2.26 -1.07 -12.17
N THR A 70 2.37 -1.77 -11.05
CA THR A 70 2.26 -3.23 -11.00
C THR A 70 1.41 -3.70 -9.82
N PHE A 71 0.70 -4.80 -10.02
CA PHE A 71 -0.08 -5.47 -8.99
C PHE A 71 0.50 -6.84 -8.66
N ASP A 72 0.55 -7.15 -7.38
CA ASP A 72 0.82 -8.50 -6.88
C ASP A 72 -0.49 -9.14 -6.43
N VAL A 73 -0.81 -10.28 -6.99
CA VAL A 73 -1.93 -11.12 -6.56
C VAL A 73 -1.40 -12.26 -5.72
N ARG A 74 -1.87 -12.35 -4.49
CA ARG A 74 -1.50 -13.42 -3.56
C ARG A 74 -2.70 -14.32 -3.31
N ARG A 75 -2.44 -15.61 -3.28
CA ARG A 75 -3.39 -16.62 -2.86
C ARG A 75 -2.86 -17.27 -1.58
N ASP A 76 -3.65 -17.22 -0.52
CA ASP A 76 -3.29 -17.74 0.81
C ASP A 76 -1.91 -17.23 1.30
N GLY A 77 -1.60 -15.96 1.00
CA GLY A 77 -0.35 -15.30 1.37
C GLY A 77 0.83 -15.55 0.44
N ILE A 78 0.68 -16.40 -0.57
CA ILE A 78 1.74 -16.75 -1.53
C ILE A 78 1.52 -15.99 -2.84
N LEU A 79 2.58 -15.43 -3.41
CA LEU A 79 2.51 -14.72 -4.68
C LEU A 79 2.06 -15.68 -5.79
N LEU A 80 0.90 -15.38 -6.37
CA LEU A 80 0.34 -16.11 -7.51
C LEU A 80 0.79 -15.50 -8.85
N ALA A 81 0.73 -14.18 -8.95
CA ALA A 81 1.09 -13.46 -10.17
C ALA A 81 1.47 -12.01 -9.87
N ARG A 82 2.34 -11.46 -10.70
CA ARG A 82 2.64 -10.03 -10.78
C ARG A 82 2.24 -9.54 -12.17
N VAL A 83 1.34 -8.57 -12.22
CA VAL A 83 0.71 -8.14 -13.47
C VAL A 83 0.55 -6.61 -13.51
N GLN A 84 0.34 -6.09 -14.71
CA GLN A 84 -0.05 -4.68 -14.92
C GLN A 84 -1.55 -4.55 -15.24
N SER A 85 -2.22 -5.67 -15.51
CA SER A 85 -3.67 -5.72 -15.68
C SER A 85 -4.41 -5.70 -14.36
N THR A 86 -5.73 -5.61 -14.41
CA THR A 86 -6.62 -5.65 -13.24
C THR A 86 -7.39 -6.95 -13.12
N THR A 87 -6.90 -8.00 -13.75
CA THR A 87 -7.48 -9.33 -13.72
C THR A 87 -6.42 -10.42 -13.76
N VAL A 88 -6.66 -11.50 -13.05
CA VAL A 88 -5.85 -12.73 -13.08
C VAL A 88 -6.79 -13.92 -13.05
N ILE A 89 -6.45 -14.96 -13.81
CA ILE A 89 -7.15 -16.23 -13.80
C ILE A 89 -6.31 -17.27 -13.07
N ASP A 90 -6.86 -17.84 -12.02
CA ASP A 90 -6.29 -18.96 -11.27
C ASP A 90 -7.00 -20.26 -11.67
N ASN A 91 -6.31 -21.08 -12.40
CA ASN A 91 -6.81 -22.40 -12.87
C ASN A 91 -6.24 -23.56 -12.06
N SER A 92 -5.73 -23.30 -10.88
CA SER A 92 -5.11 -24.29 -10.00
C SER A 92 -5.84 -24.44 -8.66
N VAL A 93 -7.14 -24.18 -8.63
CA VAL A 93 -8.00 -24.41 -7.49
C VAL A 93 -8.66 -25.79 -7.58
N PHE A 94 -8.97 -26.38 -6.43
CA PHE A 94 -9.54 -27.71 -6.34
C PHE A 94 -10.88 -27.68 -5.60
N PHE A 95 -11.72 -28.68 -5.89
CA PHE A 95 -12.99 -28.86 -5.18
C PHE A 95 -12.80 -29.06 -3.68
N ASP A 96 -13.78 -28.64 -2.93
CA ASP A 96 -13.85 -28.74 -1.46
C ASP A 96 -12.72 -27.99 -0.74
N GLN A 97 -12.10 -27.03 -1.42
CA GLN A 97 -11.07 -26.16 -0.86
C GLN A 97 -11.55 -24.71 -0.84
N SER A 98 -11.07 -23.96 0.15
CA SER A 98 -11.25 -22.52 0.22
C SER A 98 -9.95 -21.81 -0.09
N TYR A 99 -10.04 -20.74 -0.87
CA TYR A 99 -8.90 -19.92 -1.26
C TYR A 99 -9.17 -18.47 -0.94
N CYS A 100 -8.18 -17.80 -0.39
CA CYS A 100 -8.26 -16.38 -0.08
C CYS A 100 -7.25 -15.60 -0.91
N TYR A 101 -7.74 -14.55 -1.56
CA TYR A 101 -6.94 -13.71 -2.44
C TYR A 101 -6.81 -12.31 -1.87
N GLN A 102 -5.67 -11.70 -2.14
CA GLN A 102 -5.41 -10.31 -1.85
C GLN A 102 -4.56 -9.70 -2.96
N VAL A 103 -4.85 -8.46 -3.30
CA VAL A 103 -4.11 -7.69 -4.31
C VAL A 103 -3.43 -6.51 -3.65
N THR A 104 -2.17 -6.31 -3.98
CA THR A 104 -1.39 -5.15 -3.58
C THR A 104 -0.87 -4.43 -4.82
N GLY A 105 -0.82 -3.11 -4.76
CA GLY A 105 -0.37 -2.26 -5.86
C GLY A 105 0.90 -1.50 -5.51
N TYR A 106 1.81 -1.43 -6.47
CA TYR A 106 3.11 -0.79 -6.34
C TYR A 106 3.28 0.28 -7.42
N ASP A 107 3.90 1.39 -7.08
CA ASP A 107 4.27 2.43 -8.05
C ASP A 107 5.54 2.04 -8.82
N ARG A 108 5.99 2.91 -9.72
CA ARG A 108 7.21 2.70 -10.51
C ARG A 108 8.48 2.62 -9.68
N ALA A 109 8.49 3.23 -8.51
CA ALA A 109 9.61 3.17 -7.58
C ALA A 109 9.62 1.85 -6.78
N GLY A 110 8.56 1.04 -6.88
CA GLY A 110 8.41 -0.20 -6.14
C GLY A 110 7.83 -0.02 -4.74
N ASP A 111 7.26 1.15 -4.45
CA ASP A 111 6.62 1.42 -3.18
C ASP A 111 5.19 0.90 -3.17
N LEU A 112 4.78 0.29 -2.06
CA LEU A 112 3.42 -0.18 -1.83
C LEU A 112 2.49 1.02 -1.64
N ILE A 113 1.53 1.21 -2.54
CA ILE A 113 0.62 2.36 -2.53
C ILE A 113 -0.86 2.00 -2.51
N ALA A 114 -1.21 0.75 -2.76
CA ALA A 114 -2.59 0.30 -2.80
C ALA A 114 -2.72 -1.13 -2.30
N ALA A 115 -3.86 -1.46 -1.70
CA ALA A 115 -4.16 -2.81 -1.26
C ALA A 115 -5.66 -3.09 -1.27
N SER A 116 -6.04 -4.33 -1.55
CA SER A 116 -7.40 -4.82 -1.39
C SER A 116 -7.61 -5.42 0.01
N ASP A 117 -8.87 -5.57 0.40
CA ASP A 117 -9.22 -6.51 1.46
C ASP A 117 -8.95 -7.94 0.99
N ARG A 118 -8.86 -8.83 1.95
CA ARG A 118 -8.77 -10.26 1.70
C ARG A 118 -10.16 -10.78 1.30
N ALA A 119 -10.27 -11.42 0.15
CA ALA A 119 -11.50 -12.03 -0.34
C ALA A 119 -11.31 -13.54 -0.46
N CYS A 120 -12.28 -14.30 0.00
CA CYS A 120 -12.20 -15.77 0.01
C CYS A 120 -13.36 -16.39 -0.78
N ILE A 121 -13.08 -17.51 -1.41
CA ILE A 121 -14.06 -18.31 -2.16
C ILE A 121 -13.86 -19.79 -1.85
N THR A 122 -14.95 -20.52 -1.71
CA THR A 122 -14.95 -21.97 -1.56
C THR A 122 -15.41 -22.62 -2.87
N ILE A 123 -14.68 -23.62 -3.32
CA ILE A 123 -14.95 -24.31 -4.58
C ILE A 123 -15.78 -25.55 -4.31
N PHE A 124 -17.03 -25.49 -4.64
CA PHE A 124 -17.95 -26.62 -4.55
C PHE A 124 -18.02 -27.39 -5.87
N PRO A 125 -18.27 -28.70 -5.83
CA PRO A 125 -18.51 -29.50 -7.04
C PRO A 125 -19.68 -29.02 -7.89
#